data_7437e26acb7226557afe40e6957cf097
#
_entry.id   7437e26acb7226557afe40e6957cf097
#
_cell.length_a   1.000
_cell.length_b   1.000
_cell.length_c   1.000
_cell.angle_alpha   90.00
_cell.angle_beta   90.00
_cell.angle_gamma   90.00
#
_symmetry.space_group_name_H-M   'P 1'
#
loop_
_entity.id
_entity.type
_entity.pdbx_description
1 polymer ?
#
loop_
_entity_poly.entity_id
_entity_poly.type
_entity_poly.pdbx_seq_one_letter_code
_entity_poly.pdbx_strand_id
1 'polypeptide(L)'
;MRLTSEARSIIVNRIADFSIEVGKQPVTIGQWLYMRPNMFLKIENYIPLKKFVQTDNIDDLFEFESEEEKETLLNKYRTLRYEQATTNTTLKE
;
A
#
# COMPACT_ATOMS: atom_id res chain seq x y z
N MET A 1 4.51 1.05 -11.84
CA MET A 1 3.95 0.31 -10.68
C MET A 1 2.43 0.39 -10.69
N ARG A 2 1.78 -0.67 -10.23
CA ARG A 2 0.33 -0.71 -10.07
C ARG A 2 -0.03 -1.66 -8.93
N LEU A 3 -1.27 -1.58 -8.43
CA LEU A 3 -1.73 -2.58 -7.47
C LEU A 3 -1.95 -3.90 -8.19
N THR A 4 -1.78 -4.99 -7.43
CA THR A 4 -2.18 -6.31 -7.96
C THR A 4 -3.69 -6.32 -8.18
N SER A 5 -4.15 -7.17 -9.09
CA SER A 5 -5.59 -7.31 -9.35
C SER A 5 -6.36 -7.68 -8.09
N GLU A 6 -5.78 -8.55 -7.27
CA GLU A 6 -6.40 -8.99 -6.02
C GLU A 6 -6.53 -7.84 -5.03
N ALA A 7 -5.45 -7.09 -4.79
CA ALA A 7 -5.48 -5.95 -3.88
C ALA A 7 -6.48 -4.91 -4.34
N ARG A 8 -6.45 -4.57 -5.63
CA ARG A 8 -7.38 -3.60 -6.19
C ARG A 8 -8.83 -4.03 -6.02
N SER A 9 -9.12 -5.29 -6.30
CA SER A 9 -10.47 -5.84 -6.18
C SER A 9 -10.99 -5.75 -4.74
N ILE A 10 -10.15 -6.08 -3.77
CA ILE A 10 -10.52 -6.01 -2.36
C ILE A 10 -10.87 -4.57 -1.97
N ILE A 11 -10.05 -3.60 -2.38
CA ILE A 11 -10.30 -2.21 -2.04
C ILE A 11 -11.55 -1.68 -2.76
N VAL A 12 -11.76 -2.03 -4.04
CA VAL A 12 -12.96 -1.61 -4.78
C VAL A 12 -14.21 -2.13 -4.08
N ASN A 13 -14.21 -3.38 -3.66
CA ASN A 13 -15.38 -3.99 -3.01
C ASN A 13 -15.66 -3.41 -1.62
N ARG A 14 -14.67 -2.80 -0.99
CA ARG A 14 -14.80 -2.19 0.34
C ARG A 14 -14.38 -0.72 0.34
N ILE A 15 -14.64 -0.03 -0.76
CA ILE A 15 -14.13 1.33 -0.95
C ILE A 15 -14.68 2.31 0.10
N ALA A 16 -15.92 2.16 0.52
CA ALA A 16 -16.51 3.02 1.54
C ALA A 16 -15.78 2.86 2.88
N ASP A 17 -15.54 1.63 3.29
CA ASP A 17 -14.82 1.34 4.54
C ASP A 17 -13.38 1.84 4.47
N PHE A 18 -12.71 1.59 3.35
CA PHE A 18 -11.33 2.02 3.17
C PHE A 18 -11.23 3.55 3.19
N SER A 19 -12.18 4.24 2.55
CA SER A 19 -12.16 5.70 2.52
C SER A 19 -12.34 6.29 3.92
N ILE A 20 -13.16 5.69 4.75
CA ILE A 20 -13.32 6.10 6.15
C ILE A 20 -12.00 5.90 6.91
N GLU A 21 -11.38 4.75 6.73
CA GLU A 21 -10.13 4.40 7.42
C GLU A 21 -9.00 5.39 7.11
N VAL A 22 -8.85 5.80 5.85
CA VAL A 22 -7.79 6.73 5.44
C VAL A 22 -8.22 8.19 5.48
N GLY A 23 -9.49 8.48 5.75
CA GLY A 23 -9.98 9.85 5.83
C GLY A 23 -10.07 10.57 4.49
N LYS A 24 -10.35 9.83 3.41
CA LYS A 24 -10.49 10.38 2.06
C LYS A 24 -11.81 9.93 1.46
N GLN A 25 -12.29 10.67 0.47
CA GLN A 25 -13.54 10.32 -0.19
C GLN A 25 -13.36 9.13 -1.14
N PRO A 26 -14.43 8.33 -1.35
CA PRO A 26 -14.34 7.18 -2.27
C PRO A 26 -13.86 7.52 -3.67
N VAL A 27 -14.25 8.68 -4.22
CA VAL A 27 -13.82 9.09 -5.54
C VAL A 27 -12.30 9.29 -5.58
N THR A 28 -11.72 9.83 -4.52
CA THR A 28 -10.27 10.01 -4.40
C THR A 28 -9.56 8.66 -4.38
N ILE A 29 -10.08 7.72 -3.60
CA ILE A 29 -9.51 6.36 -3.54
C ILE A 29 -9.59 5.69 -4.91
N GLY A 30 -10.71 5.86 -5.62
CA GLY A 30 -10.87 5.33 -6.98
C GLY A 30 -9.82 5.88 -7.94
N GLN A 31 -9.53 7.18 -7.86
CA GLN A 31 -8.47 7.78 -8.67
C GLN A 31 -7.10 7.17 -8.36
N TRP A 32 -6.79 6.96 -7.09
CA TRP A 32 -5.52 6.35 -6.70
C TRP A 32 -5.39 4.93 -7.25
N LEU A 33 -6.47 4.15 -7.21
CA LEU A 33 -6.44 2.75 -7.66
C LEU A 33 -6.02 2.60 -9.11
N TYR A 34 -6.42 3.54 -9.98
CA TYR A 34 -6.22 3.42 -11.41
C TYR A 34 -5.20 4.41 -11.98
N MET A 35 -5.06 5.58 -11.37
CA MET A 35 -4.25 6.65 -11.93
C MET A 35 -3.03 7.00 -11.08
N ARG A 36 -3.10 6.80 -9.77
CA ARG A 36 -2.03 7.18 -8.85
C ARG A 36 -1.77 6.09 -7.80
N PRO A 37 -1.42 4.88 -8.22
CA PRO A 37 -1.21 3.78 -7.26
C PRO A 37 -0.07 4.05 -6.27
N ASN A 38 0.87 4.93 -6.61
CA ASN A 38 1.95 5.31 -5.71
C ASN A 38 1.45 5.99 -4.42
N MET A 39 0.23 6.52 -4.42
CA MET A 39 -0.36 7.09 -3.20
C MET A 39 -0.51 6.05 -2.10
N PHE A 40 -0.64 4.77 -2.45
CA PHE A 40 -0.72 3.69 -1.47
C PHE A 40 0.61 3.32 -0.85
N LEU A 41 1.71 3.89 -1.32
CA LEU A 41 3.04 3.70 -0.70
C LEU A 41 3.26 4.65 0.46
N LYS A 42 2.49 5.72 0.58
CA LYS A 42 2.55 6.59 1.75
C LYS A 42 2.10 5.81 2.97
N ILE A 43 2.81 5.96 4.07
CA ILE A 43 2.59 5.13 5.26
C ILE A 43 1.14 5.21 5.75
N GLU A 44 0.54 6.41 5.76
CA GLU A 44 -0.84 6.59 6.21
C GLU A 44 -1.86 5.82 5.36
N ASN A 45 -1.50 5.45 4.15
CA ASN A 45 -2.35 4.65 3.25
C ASN A 45 -1.90 3.20 3.17
N TYR A 46 -0.60 2.96 3.30
CA TYR A 46 0.00 1.64 3.21
C TYR A 46 -0.44 0.73 4.36
N ILE A 47 -0.47 1.24 5.57
CA ILE A 47 -0.89 0.47 6.74
C ILE A 47 -2.34 0.00 6.59
N PRO A 48 -3.32 0.85 6.25
CA PRO A 48 -4.67 0.39 5.99
C PRO A 48 -4.77 -0.59 4.81
N LEU A 49 -3.96 -0.39 3.77
CA LEU A 49 -3.95 -1.30 2.62
C LEU A 49 -3.56 -2.70 3.04
N LYS A 50 -2.50 -2.85 3.82
CA LYS A 50 -2.08 -4.16 4.34
C LYS A 50 -3.18 -4.80 5.18
N LYS A 51 -3.84 -4.00 6.01
CA LYS A 51 -4.91 -4.46 6.88
C LYS A 51 -6.09 -5.00 6.08
N PHE A 52 -6.51 -4.27 5.04
CA PHE A 52 -7.67 -4.67 4.23
C PHE A 52 -7.38 -5.89 3.36
N VAL A 53 -6.18 -5.96 2.79
CA VAL A 53 -5.78 -7.11 1.95
C VAL A 53 -5.35 -8.30 2.80
N GLN A 54 -5.03 -8.06 4.08
CA GLN A 54 -4.61 -9.09 5.03
C GLN A 54 -3.34 -9.81 4.60
N THR A 55 -2.32 -9.02 4.26
CA THR A 55 -1.01 -9.55 3.89
C THR A 55 0.10 -8.68 4.47
N ASP A 56 1.24 -9.29 4.76
CA ASP A 56 2.46 -8.58 5.15
C ASP A 56 3.46 -8.49 3.99
N ASN A 57 3.16 -9.12 2.86
CA ASN A 57 4.05 -9.16 1.72
C ASN A 57 3.70 -8.06 0.73
N ILE A 58 4.63 -7.12 0.51
CA ILE A 58 4.42 -6.01 -0.40
C ILE A 58 4.15 -6.46 -1.84
N ASP A 59 4.69 -7.62 -2.23
CA ASP A 59 4.47 -8.15 -3.58
C ASP A 59 3.05 -8.67 -3.80
N ASP A 60 2.29 -8.88 -2.72
CA ASP A 60 0.86 -9.18 -2.81
C ASP A 60 0.02 -7.92 -3.04
N LEU A 61 0.59 -6.76 -2.79
CA LEU A 61 -0.10 -5.47 -2.90
C LEU A 61 0.18 -4.77 -4.22
N PHE A 62 1.42 -4.84 -4.70
CA PHE A 62 1.87 -4.07 -5.86
C PHE A 62 2.62 -4.92 -6.86
N GLU A 63 2.47 -4.57 -8.13
CA GLU A 63 3.29 -5.10 -9.23
C GLU A 63 4.25 -3.99 -9.65
N PHE A 64 5.56 -4.29 -9.60
CA PHE A 64 6.61 -3.36 -10.01
C PHE A 64 7.16 -3.80 -11.36
N GLU A 65 7.58 -2.84 -12.19
CA GLU A 65 8.16 -3.14 -13.49
C GLU A 65 9.55 -3.77 -13.38
N SER A 66 10.27 -3.47 -12.29
CA SER A 66 11.61 -4.00 -12.04
C SER A 66 11.94 -3.90 -10.56
N GLU A 67 12.97 -4.62 -10.13
CA GLU A 67 13.48 -4.51 -8.77
C GLU A 67 14.02 -3.10 -8.50
N GLU A 68 14.60 -2.47 -9.51
CA GLU A 68 15.10 -1.10 -9.39
C GLU A 68 13.95 -0.12 -9.11
N GLU A 69 12.84 -0.24 -9.84
CA GLU A 69 11.66 0.59 -9.60
C GLU A 69 11.15 0.38 -8.18
N LYS A 70 11.02 -0.87 -7.76
CA LYS A 70 10.56 -1.23 -6.43
C LYS A 70 11.41 -0.56 -5.35
N GLU A 71 12.72 -0.72 -5.44
CA GLU A 71 13.64 -0.15 -4.46
C GLU A 71 13.57 1.37 -4.43
N THR A 72 13.54 2.01 -5.61
CA THR A 72 13.45 3.46 -5.72
C THR A 72 12.18 3.99 -5.07
N LEU A 73 11.03 3.37 -5.37
CA LEU A 73 9.75 3.83 -4.82
C LEU A 73 9.64 3.57 -3.32
N LEU A 74 10.11 2.43 -2.85
CA LEU A 74 10.07 2.13 -1.42
C LEU A 74 10.94 3.09 -0.61
N ASN A 75 12.08 3.49 -1.16
CA ASN A 75 12.94 4.48 -0.54
C ASN A 75 12.31 5.87 -0.56
N LYS A 76 11.73 6.26 -1.71
CA LYS A 76 11.10 7.57 -1.86
C LYS A 76 9.98 7.79 -0.85
N TYR A 77 9.16 6.78 -0.62
CA TYR A 77 8.02 6.88 0.30
C TYR A 77 8.32 6.36 1.69
N ARG A 78 9.58 5.96 1.95
CA ARG A 78 10.04 5.43 3.24
C ARG A 78 9.33 4.15 3.68
N THR A 79 8.69 3.46 2.74
CA THR A 79 7.98 2.22 3.02
C THR A 79 8.93 1.13 3.50
N LEU A 80 10.08 1.00 2.82
CA LEU A 80 11.10 0.03 3.21
C LEU A 80 11.63 0.30 4.62
N ARG A 81 11.88 1.58 4.93
CA ARG A 81 12.35 1.97 6.25
C ARG A 81 11.33 1.62 7.34
N TYR A 82 10.05 1.84 7.05
CA TYR A 82 8.97 1.46 7.97
C TYR A 82 8.98 -0.04 8.23
N GLU A 83 9.08 -0.87 7.18
CA GLU A 83 9.11 -2.31 7.32
C GLU A 83 10.32 -2.79 8.12
N GLN A 84 11.49 -2.21 7.86
CA GLN A 84 12.71 -2.54 8.59
C GLN A 84 12.60 -2.14 10.05
N ALA A 85 12.07 -0.96 10.34
CA ALA A 85 11.91 -0.47 11.70
C ALA A 85 10.95 -1.37 12.49
N THR A 86 9.84 -1.78 11.87
CA THR A 86 8.88 -2.68 12.49
C THR A 86 9.51 -4.03 12.80
N THR A 87 10.27 -4.58 11.85
CA THR A 87 10.99 -5.85 12.03
C THR A 87 12.01 -5.75 13.16
N ASN A 88 12.79 -4.66 13.17
CA ASN A 88 13.81 -4.46 14.20
C ASN A 88 13.18 -4.33 15.59
N THR A 89 12.05 -3.64 15.69
CA THR A 89 11.34 -3.51 16.96
C THR A 89 10.88 -4.88 17.46
N THR A 90 10.35 -5.70 16.57
CA THR A 90 9.92 -7.04 16.89
C THR A 90 11.09 -7.90 17.37
N LEU A 91 12.24 -7.80 16.70
CA LEU A 91 13.42 -8.59 17.07
C LEU A 91 14.03 -8.19 18.42
N LYS A 92 13.82 -6.95 18.85
CA LYS A 92 14.34 -6.49 20.14
C LYS A 92 13.52 -6.96 21.33
N GLU A 93 12.32 -7.36 21.07
CA GLU A 93 11.43 -7.89 22.10
C GLU A 93 11.67 -9.37 22.35
#